data_0eab06ab3ed195fcfdb017db6e91d584
#
_entry.id   0eab06ab3ed195fcfdb017db6e91d584
#
_cell.length_a   1.000
_cell.length_b   1.000
_cell.length_c   1.000
_cell.angle_alpha   90.00
_cell.angle_beta   90.00
_cell.angle_gamma   90.00
#
_symmetry.space_group_name_H-M   'P 1'
#
loop_
_entity.id
_entity.type
_entity.pdbx_description
1 polymer ?
#
loop_
_entity_poly.entity_id
_entity_poly.type
_entity_poly.pdbx_seq_one_letter_code
_entity_poly.pdbx_strand_id
1 'polypeptide(L)'
;MKKQQLTVPKKVGLPLEDKILNVIVYVTMILVVIVVAYPMIFVLSSSFSSGRAVTNGWVLLWPVEPSIKGYQMVFNYRIIWTGYANTIYITVVATVINVILTTLAAYPLSRRNMQGRKIYMTLFMITMFFSGGMIPNYILRLKLGLIGSRWAVILNGALSVYNMIIMRTFFMNSIPQDLFDAARIDGISDVGYLMKIVIPLSRAVFAVIVLYYAVAHWNSYFSSMLYLRDRDMYPLQMVLRDILSASSVDLDQFDDAEILASVIGSTDLIKYASIVVSAGPVLVAYPFVQKFFEKGVMLGSVKG
;
A
#
# COMPACT_ATOMS: atom_id res chain seq x y z
N MET A 1 -55.87 -26.22 13.76
CA MET A 1 -54.67 -25.49 13.28
C MET A 1 -53.58 -26.52 13.00
N LYS A 2 -53.36 -26.86 11.70
CA LYS A 2 -52.33 -27.82 11.26
C LYS A 2 -50.99 -27.08 11.22
N LYS A 3 -50.00 -27.55 11.99
CA LYS A 3 -48.61 -27.10 11.91
C LYS A 3 -48.05 -27.52 10.54
N GLN A 4 -47.80 -26.56 9.64
CA GLN A 4 -47.00 -26.78 8.44
C GLN A 4 -45.55 -27.04 8.89
N GLN A 5 -45.06 -28.26 8.73
CA GLN A 5 -43.65 -28.63 8.86
C GLN A 5 -42.92 -28.01 7.65
N LEU A 6 -42.09 -27.03 7.91
CA LEU A 6 -41.13 -26.52 6.93
C LEU A 6 -40.12 -27.65 6.62
N THR A 7 -40.27 -28.28 5.47
CA THR A 7 -39.30 -29.26 4.95
C THR A 7 -38.04 -28.51 4.58
N VAL A 8 -36.95 -28.73 5.30
CA VAL A 8 -35.61 -28.27 4.97
C VAL A 8 -35.22 -28.83 3.60
N PRO A 9 -34.87 -28.02 2.61
CA PRO A 9 -34.53 -28.54 1.28
C PRO A 9 -33.30 -29.45 1.37
N LYS A 10 -33.43 -30.67 0.88
CA LYS A 10 -32.38 -31.68 0.75
C LYS A 10 -31.20 -31.04 0.00
N LYS A 11 -29.99 -31.06 0.57
CA LYS A 11 -28.79 -30.60 -0.13
C LYS A 11 -28.69 -31.31 -1.49
N VAL A 12 -29.00 -30.62 -2.56
CA VAL A 12 -28.82 -31.14 -3.92
C VAL A 12 -27.30 -31.24 -4.13
N GLY A 13 -26.81 -32.46 -4.38
CA GLY A 13 -25.39 -32.66 -4.68
C GLY A 13 -25.00 -31.88 -5.92
N LEU A 14 -23.86 -31.20 -5.87
CA LEU A 14 -23.33 -30.44 -7.00
C LEU A 14 -23.21 -31.35 -8.24
N PRO A 15 -23.60 -30.87 -9.44
CA PRO A 15 -23.35 -31.54 -10.70
C PRO A 15 -21.88 -31.93 -10.87
N LEU A 16 -21.58 -32.94 -11.68
CA LEU A 16 -20.21 -33.41 -11.90
C LEU A 16 -19.31 -32.30 -12.44
N GLU A 17 -19.84 -31.47 -13.32
CA GLU A 17 -19.16 -30.31 -13.90
C GLU A 17 -18.73 -29.30 -12.85
N ASP A 18 -19.61 -28.97 -11.89
CA ASP A 18 -19.30 -28.06 -10.78
C ASP A 18 -18.25 -28.66 -9.83
N LYS A 19 -18.24 -29.97 -9.63
CA LYS A 19 -17.22 -30.65 -8.83
C LYS A 19 -15.86 -30.57 -9.49
N ILE A 20 -15.77 -30.80 -10.81
CA ILE A 20 -14.54 -30.70 -11.58
C ILE A 20 -14.05 -29.25 -11.58
N LEU A 21 -14.92 -28.29 -11.82
CA LEU A 21 -14.59 -26.87 -11.75
C LEU A 21 -14.03 -26.48 -10.37
N ASN A 22 -14.69 -26.91 -9.29
CA ASN A 22 -14.22 -26.64 -7.94
C ASN A 22 -12.83 -27.25 -7.67
N VAL A 23 -12.56 -28.47 -8.14
CA VAL A 23 -11.24 -29.09 -8.00
C VAL A 23 -10.18 -28.26 -8.74
N ILE A 24 -10.45 -27.85 -9.99
CA ILE A 24 -9.55 -27.00 -10.77
C ILE A 24 -9.27 -25.68 -10.04
N VAL A 25 -10.31 -25.02 -9.54
CA VAL A 25 -10.20 -23.77 -8.79
C VAL A 25 -9.33 -23.97 -7.53
N TYR A 26 -9.62 -25.01 -6.71
CA TYR A 26 -8.83 -25.26 -5.51
C TYR A 26 -7.36 -25.58 -5.81
N VAL A 27 -7.09 -26.42 -6.82
CA VAL A 27 -5.72 -26.75 -7.22
C VAL A 27 -4.97 -25.50 -7.68
N THR A 28 -5.63 -24.69 -8.52
CA THR A 28 -5.04 -23.41 -8.99
C THR A 28 -4.76 -22.48 -7.84
N MET A 29 -5.71 -22.30 -6.89
CA MET A 29 -5.54 -21.43 -5.73
C MET A 29 -4.40 -21.91 -4.82
N ILE A 30 -4.30 -23.22 -4.56
CA ILE A 30 -3.21 -23.80 -3.75
C ILE A 30 -1.87 -23.55 -4.43
N LEU A 31 -1.78 -23.77 -5.76
CA LEU A 31 -0.56 -23.54 -6.51
C LEU A 31 -0.13 -22.05 -6.44
N VAL A 32 -1.06 -21.12 -6.65
CA VAL A 32 -0.80 -19.68 -6.50
C VAL A 32 -0.30 -19.35 -5.09
N VAL A 33 -0.95 -19.89 -4.06
CA VAL A 33 -0.52 -19.67 -2.66
C VAL A 33 0.90 -20.17 -2.43
N ILE A 34 1.26 -21.37 -2.92
CA ILE A 34 2.61 -21.93 -2.78
C ILE A 34 3.64 -21.04 -3.48
N VAL A 35 3.37 -20.65 -4.74
CA VAL A 35 4.29 -19.83 -5.54
C VAL A 35 4.53 -18.46 -4.91
N VAL A 36 3.49 -17.85 -4.34
CA VAL A 36 3.59 -16.52 -3.70
C VAL A 36 4.17 -16.62 -2.29
N ALA A 37 3.81 -17.64 -1.51
CA ALA A 37 4.27 -17.78 -0.13
C ALA A 37 5.74 -18.22 -0.04
N TYR A 38 6.23 -19.04 -0.98
CA TYR A 38 7.59 -19.55 -0.95
C TYR A 38 8.68 -18.46 -0.83
N PRO A 39 8.74 -17.43 -1.70
CA PRO A 39 9.76 -16.39 -1.57
C PRO A 39 9.63 -15.59 -0.26
N MET A 40 8.43 -15.41 0.27
CA MET A 40 8.23 -14.73 1.56
C MET A 40 8.77 -15.55 2.72
N ILE A 41 8.48 -16.88 2.73
CA ILE A 41 9.00 -17.80 3.73
C ILE A 41 10.52 -17.89 3.62
N PHE A 42 11.05 -17.97 2.41
CA PHE A 42 12.50 -18.00 2.16
C PHE A 42 13.19 -16.75 2.74
N VAL A 43 12.70 -15.55 2.47
CA VAL A 43 13.24 -14.30 3.01
C VAL A 43 13.20 -14.30 4.54
N LEU A 44 12.07 -14.73 5.12
CA LEU A 44 11.90 -14.80 6.57
C LEU A 44 12.89 -15.82 7.18
N SER A 45 12.99 -17.02 6.63
CA SER A 45 13.90 -18.06 7.10
C SER A 45 15.36 -17.64 6.94
N SER A 46 15.73 -17.00 5.83
CA SER A 46 17.06 -16.48 5.59
C SER A 46 17.44 -15.38 6.57
N SER A 47 16.50 -14.53 6.97
CA SER A 47 16.75 -13.45 7.93
C SER A 47 17.08 -13.93 9.35
N PHE A 48 16.68 -15.17 9.69
CA PHE A 48 16.97 -15.84 10.97
C PHE A 48 18.05 -16.91 10.87
N SER A 49 18.71 -17.07 9.72
CA SER A 49 19.75 -18.07 9.51
C SER A 49 21.14 -17.47 9.67
N SER A 50 22.18 -18.31 9.73
CA SER A 50 23.57 -17.85 9.67
C SER A 50 23.93 -17.36 8.26
N GLY A 51 24.85 -16.39 8.14
CA GLY A 51 25.34 -15.90 6.85
C GLY A 51 25.90 -17.02 5.98
N ARG A 52 26.65 -17.96 6.60
CA ARG A 52 27.20 -19.13 5.92
C ARG A 52 26.12 -20.03 5.33
N ALA A 53 25.04 -20.30 6.06
CA ALA A 53 23.95 -21.13 5.59
C ALA A 53 23.18 -20.47 4.42
N VAL A 54 23.03 -19.15 4.44
CA VAL A 54 22.40 -18.38 3.37
C VAL A 54 23.26 -18.39 2.11
N THR A 55 24.55 -18.04 2.24
CA THR A 55 25.49 -17.99 1.10
C THR A 55 25.65 -19.35 0.43
N ASN A 56 25.66 -20.44 1.19
CA ASN A 56 25.77 -21.81 0.66
C ASN A 56 24.44 -22.37 0.11
N GLY A 57 23.33 -21.60 0.18
CA GLY A 57 22.02 -22.02 -0.33
C GLY A 57 21.37 -23.16 0.47
N TRP A 58 21.73 -23.35 1.75
CA TRP A 58 21.16 -24.41 2.60
C TRP A 58 19.77 -24.07 3.13
N VAL A 59 19.41 -22.79 3.11
CA VAL A 59 18.10 -22.31 3.58
C VAL A 59 17.07 -22.53 2.48
N LEU A 60 15.98 -23.23 2.78
CA LEU A 60 14.84 -23.42 1.88
C LEU A 60 13.54 -22.89 2.48
N LEU A 61 13.00 -23.58 3.47
CA LEU A 61 11.73 -23.21 4.15
C LEU A 61 11.93 -22.87 5.63
N TRP A 62 12.97 -23.44 6.25
CA TRP A 62 13.24 -23.29 7.69
C TRP A 62 14.60 -22.63 7.91
N PRO A 63 14.76 -21.86 9.00
CA PRO A 63 16.06 -21.31 9.37
C PRO A 63 17.10 -22.42 9.60
N VAL A 64 18.31 -22.22 9.05
CA VAL A 64 19.46 -23.10 9.25
C VAL A 64 20.51 -22.36 10.06
N GLU A 65 21.05 -22.99 11.10
CA GLU A 65 21.96 -22.35 12.06
C GLU A 65 21.36 -21.03 12.60
N PRO A 66 20.26 -21.07 13.39
CA PRO A 66 19.51 -19.87 13.76
C PRO A 66 20.38 -18.75 14.33
N SER A 67 20.25 -17.54 13.80
CA SER A 67 21.05 -16.37 14.16
C SER A 67 20.22 -15.09 14.04
N ILE A 68 20.38 -14.18 15.02
CA ILE A 68 19.78 -12.84 15.00
C ILE A 68 20.79 -11.75 14.63
N LYS A 69 22.00 -12.12 14.23
CA LYS A 69 23.08 -11.16 13.90
C LYS A 69 22.67 -10.16 12.84
N GLY A 70 21.93 -10.59 11.81
CA GLY A 70 21.41 -9.70 10.77
C GLY A 70 20.54 -8.56 11.35
N TYR A 71 19.65 -8.89 12.27
CA TYR A 71 18.83 -7.89 12.96
C TYR A 71 19.65 -6.96 13.84
N GLN A 72 20.63 -7.50 14.59
CA GLN A 72 21.53 -6.68 15.41
C GLN A 72 22.30 -5.67 14.54
N MET A 73 22.80 -6.11 13.37
CA MET A 73 23.49 -5.24 12.42
C MET A 73 22.55 -4.15 11.89
N VAL A 74 21.32 -4.50 11.47
CA VAL A 74 20.33 -3.55 10.96
C VAL A 74 19.94 -2.53 12.02
N PHE A 75 19.65 -2.95 13.24
CA PHE A 75 19.25 -2.02 14.32
C PHE A 75 20.38 -1.12 14.85
N ASN A 76 21.63 -1.55 14.71
CA ASN A 76 22.78 -0.71 15.02
C ASN A 76 23.09 0.34 13.93
N TYR A 77 22.48 0.23 12.75
CA TYR A 77 22.67 1.17 11.67
C TYR A 77 21.80 2.41 11.86
N ARG A 78 22.39 3.53 12.28
CA ARG A 78 21.67 4.81 12.55
C ARG A 78 20.76 5.24 11.39
N ILE A 79 21.20 5.04 10.14
CA ILE A 79 20.45 5.44 8.95
C ILE A 79 19.10 4.72 8.80
N ILE A 80 18.94 3.52 9.36
CA ILE A 80 17.67 2.79 9.40
C ILE A 80 16.63 3.55 10.21
N TRP A 81 17.02 4.03 11.41
CA TRP A 81 16.11 4.78 12.29
C TRP A 81 15.74 6.14 11.71
N THR A 82 16.73 6.84 11.10
CA THR A 82 16.46 8.08 10.37
C THR A 82 15.51 7.81 9.20
N GLY A 83 15.73 6.72 8.45
CA GLY A 83 14.87 6.28 7.36
C GLY A 83 13.45 5.97 7.81
N TYR A 84 13.27 5.30 8.95
CA TYR A 84 11.95 5.09 9.56
C TYR A 84 11.24 6.40 9.89
N ALA A 85 11.92 7.31 10.59
CA ALA A 85 11.37 8.60 10.96
C ALA A 85 10.93 9.40 9.72
N ASN A 86 11.76 9.42 8.67
CA ASN A 86 11.42 10.07 7.40
C ASN A 86 10.24 9.40 6.70
N THR A 87 10.20 8.06 6.66
CA THR A 87 9.09 7.32 6.04
C THR A 87 7.78 7.61 6.75
N ILE A 88 7.75 7.53 8.08
CA ILE A 88 6.56 7.83 8.87
C ILE A 88 6.11 9.27 8.64
N TYR A 89 7.04 10.24 8.71
CA TYR A 89 6.73 11.64 8.48
C TYR A 89 6.15 11.88 7.07
N ILE A 90 6.81 11.39 6.01
CA ILE A 90 6.36 11.55 4.64
C ILE A 90 5.00 10.85 4.44
N THR A 91 4.85 9.62 4.92
CA THR A 91 3.62 8.84 4.78
C THR A 91 2.44 9.53 5.46
N VAL A 92 2.60 9.97 6.70
CA VAL A 92 1.51 10.62 7.45
C VAL A 92 1.13 11.95 6.81
N VAL A 93 2.10 12.84 6.59
CA VAL A 93 1.84 14.18 6.05
C VAL A 93 1.25 14.10 4.64
N ALA A 94 1.85 13.28 3.77
CA ALA A 94 1.36 13.12 2.41
C ALA A 94 -0.05 12.49 2.38
N THR A 95 -0.30 11.45 3.17
CA THR A 95 -1.63 10.80 3.24
C THR A 95 -2.71 11.77 3.70
N VAL A 96 -2.44 12.60 4.71
CA VAL A 96 -3.40 13.62 5.18
C VAL A 96 -3.72 14.61 4.07
N ILE A 97 -2.70 15.16 3.40
CA ILE A 97 -2.88 16.10 2.28
C ILE A 97 -3.68 15.43 1.15
N ASN A 98 -3.31 14.22 0.76
CA ASN A 98 -3.93 13.50 -0.33
C ASN A 98 -5.41 13.19 -0.04
N VAL A 99 -5.75 12.78 1.19
CA VAL A 99 -7.13 12.50 1.61
C VAL A 99 -7.96 13.79 1.59
N ILE A 100 -7.41 14.90 2.09
CA ILE A 100 -8.08 16.21 2.05
C ILE A 100 -8.35 16.62 0.59
N LEU A 101 -7.35 16.62 -0.27
CA LEU A 101 -7.49 17.01 -1.67
C LEU A 101 -8.45 16.08 -2.43
N THR A 102 -8.37 14.77 -2.18
CA THR A 102 -9.28 13.78 -2.76
C THR A 102 -10.72 14.02 -2.33
N THR A 103 -10.94 14.33 -1.06
CA THR A 103 -12.28 14.63 -0.52
C THR A 103 -12.83 15.90 -1.11
N LEU A 104 -12.02 16.97 -1.17
CA LEU A 104 -12.41 18.26 -1.75
C LEU A 104 -12.73 18.16 -3.25
N ALA A 105 -12.08 17.27 -3.98
CA ALA A 105 -12.38 17.00 -5.38
C ALA A 105 -13.60 16.06 -5.54
N ALA A 106 -13.67 14.97 -4.77
CA ALA A 106 -14.69 13.94 -4.91
C ALA A 106 -16.09 14.42 -4.45
N TYR A 107 -16.16 15.21 -3.37
CA TYR A 107 -17.43 15.63 -2.78
C TYR A 107 -18.26 16.49 -3.74
N PRO A 108 -17.79 17.63 -4.28
CA PRO A 108 -18.56 18.42 -5.24
C PRO A 108 -18.96 17.60 -6.47
N LEU A 109 -18.01 16.80 -7.00
CA LEU A 109 -18.24 15.96 -8.18
C LEU A 109 -19.26 14.83 -7.94
N SER A 110 -19.56 14.49 -6.68
CA SER A 110 -20.60 13.54 -6.32
C SER A 110 -22.01 14.17 -6.34
N ARG A 111 -22.10 15.50 -6.26
CA ARG A 111 -23.39 16.20 -6.15
C ARG A 111 -24.09 16.27 -7.50
N ARG A 112 -25.40 15.99 -7.52
CA ARG A 112 -26.22 16.04 -8.76
C ARG A 112 -26.33 17.45 -9.32
N ASN A 113 -26.38 18.44 -8.44
CA ASN A 113 -26.62 19.86 -8.77
C ASN A 113 -25.34 20.61 -9.15
N MET A 114 -24.16 19.96 -9.19
CA MET A 114 -22.91 20.61 -9.57
C MET A 114 -22.91 20.97 -11.05
N GLN A 115 -22.86 22.26 -11.34
CA GLN A 115 -22.72 22.76 -12.72
C GLN A 115 -21.36 22.39 -13.30
N GLY A 116 -21.32 22.01 -14.57
CA GLY A 116 -20.07 21.65 -15.24
C GLY A 116 -19.44 20.32 -14.80
N ARG A 117 -20.13 19.49 -13.98
CA ARG A 117 -19.61 18.21 -13.46
C ARG A 117 -18.98 17.33 -14.53
N LYS A 118 -19.62 17.24 -15.72
CA LYS A 118 -19.11 16.43 -16.83
C LYS A 118 -17.77 16.95 -17.34
N ILE A 119 -17.63 18.28 -17.45
CA ILE A 119 -16.38 18.91 -17.93
C ILE A 119 -15.24 18.62 -16.95
N TYR A 120 -15.45 18.88 -15.64
CA TYR A 120 -14.42 18.61 -14.63
C TYR A 120 -14.03 17.11 -14.58
N MET A 121 -15.01 16.21 -14.64
CA MET A 121 -14.72 14.77 -14.69
C MET A 121 -13.91 14.40 -15.92
N THR A 122 -14.22 14.94 -17.10
CA THR A 122 -13.45 14.70 -18.32
C THR A 122 -12.02 15.21 -18.18
N LEU A 123 -11.82 16.42 -17.63
CA LEU A 123 -10.49 16.96 -17.39
C LEU A 123 -9.67 16.07 -16.44
N PHE A 124 -10.26 15.61 -15.32
CA PHE A 124 -9.59 14.65 -14.43
C PHE A 124 -9.26 13.34 -15.14
N MET A 125 -10.19 12.81 -15.93
CA MET A 125 -9.95 11.56 -16.69
C MET A 125 -8.82 11.73 -17.72
N ILE A 126 -8.72 12.87 -18.41
CA ILE A 126 -7.62 13.15 -19.32
C ILE A 126 -6.29 13.08 -18.56
N THR A 127 -6.18 13.69 -17.37
CA THR A 127 -4.94 13.66 -16.59
C THR A 127 -4.61 12.26 -16.04
N MET A 128 -5.57 11.35 -15.97
CA MET A 128 -5.33 9.96 -15.57
C MET A 128 -4.60 9.16 -16.66
N PHE A 129 -4.94 9.42 -17.94
CA PHE A 129 -4.38 8.68 -19.08
C PHE A 129 -3.18 9.40 -19.72
N PHE A 130 -3.11 10.73 -19.61
CA PHE A 130 -2.05 11.55 -20.19
C PHE A 130 -1.23 12.19 -19.08
N SER A 131 0.03 11.77 -18.95
CA SER A 131 0.99 12.38 -18.03
C SER A 131 2.03 13.18 -18.83
N GLY A 132 2.52 14.26 -18.25
CA GLY A 132 3.60 15.06 -18.86
C GLY A 132 4.96 14.32 -18.90
N GLY A 133 5.06 13.15 -18.27
CA GLY A 133 6.30 12.39 -18.19
C GLY A 133 7.22 12.84 -17.05
N MET A 134 8.30 12.10 -16.87
CA MET A 134 9.24 12.28 -15.75
C MET A 134 10.03 13.59 -15.87
N ILE A 135 10.59 13.87 -17.05
CA ILE A 135 11.46 15.05 -17.27
C ILE A 135 10.72 16.37 -17.05
N PRO A 136 9.55 16.63 -17.67
CA PRO A 136 8.77 17.84 -17.40
C PRO A 136 8.38 17.99 -15.94
N ASN A 137 8.01 16.89 -15.26
CA ASN A 137 7.71 16.91 -13.83
C ASN A 137 8.92 17.27 -12.97
N TYR A 138 10.12 16.80 -13.33
CA TYR A 138 11.37 17.17 -12.65
C TYR A 138 11.68 18.65 -12.84
N ILE A 139 11.63 19.14 -14.08
CA ILE A 139 11.88 20.55 -14.40
C ILE A 139 10.91 21.48 -13.67
N LEU A 140 9.63 21.12 -13.61
CA LEU A 140 8.63 21.89 -12.87
C LEU A 140 9.01 22.00 -11.39
N ARG A 141 9.35 20.88 -10.72
CA ARG A 141 9.76 20.88 -9.32
C ARG A 141 11.07 21.64 -9.07
N LEU A 142 11.99 21.56 -10.02
CA LEU A 142 13.23 22.34 -9.98
C LEU A 142 12.94 23.86 -10.01
N LYS A 143 12.07 24.30 -10.94
CA LYS A 143 11.65 25.70 -11.04
C LYS A 143 10.87 26.19 -9.80
N LEU A 144 10.13 25.30 -9.14
CA LEU A 144 9.41 25.59 -7.89
C LEU A 144 10.32 25.55 -6.65
N GLY A 145 11.62 25.24 -6.78
CA GLY A 145 12.56 25.17 -5.67
C GLY A 145 12.30 24.00 -4.71
N LEU A 146 11.57 22.96 -5.16
CA LEU A 146 11.19 21.81 -4.32
C LEU A 146 12.26 20.72 -4.27
N ILE A 147 13.18 20.68 -5.23
CA ILE A 147 14.26 19.66 -5.30
C ILE A 147 15.18 19.79 -4.08
N GLY A 148 15.50 18.66 -3.46
CA GLY A 148 16.25 18.61 -2.19
C GLY A 148 15.38 18.78 -0.95
N SER A 149 14.05 18.89 -1.10
CA SER A 149 13.11 19.02 0.00
C SER A 149 12.17 17.82 0.11
N ARG A 150 11.75 17.44 1.32
CA ARG A 150 10.72 16.42 1.55
C ARG A 150 9.40 16.76 0.88
N TRP A 151 9.11 18.05 0.64
CA TRP A 151 7.90 18.50 -0.06
C TRP A 151 7.83 18.01 -1.51
N ALA A 152 8.97 17.83 -2.19
CA ALA A 152 8.99 17.25 -3.52
C ALA A 152 8.43 15.82 -3.57
N VAL A 153 8.63 15.05 -2.49
CA VAL A 153 8.12 13.69 -2.35
C VAL A 153 6.68 13.69 -1.83
N ILE A 154 6.37 14.52 -0.83
CA ILE A 154 5.05 14.64 -0.22
C ILE A 154 3.99 15.05 -1.24
N LEU A 155 4.30 16.04 -2.08
CA LEU A 155 3.37 16.54 -3.10
C LEU A 155 3.36 15.70 -4.39
N ASN A 156 4.19 14.65 -4.46
CA ASN A 156 4.19 13.75 -5.61
C ASN A 156 2.92 12.89 -5.61
N GLY A 157 2.08 13.07 -6.64
CA GLY A 157 0.80 12.38 -6.69
C GLY A 157 -0.19 12.83 -5.62
N ALA A 158 -0.17 14.14 -5.25
CA ALA A 158 -1.02 14.70 -4.20
C ALA A 158 -2.52 14.46 -4.39
N LEU A 159 -2.97 14.29 -5.63
CA LEU A 159 -4.32 13.83 -5.98
C LEU A 159 -4.24 12.66 -6.96
N SER A 160 -4.72 11.50 -6.56
CA SER A 160 -4.95 10.36 -7.44
C SER A 160 -6.38 10.44 -7.99
N VAL A 161 -6.50 10.55 -9.31
CA VAL A 161 -7.81 10.57 -9.98
C VAL A 161 -8.56 9.24 -9.75
N TYR A 162 -7.86 8.13 -9.71
CA TYR A 162 -8.43 6.82 -9.39
C TYR A 162 -9.09 6.81 -8.00
N ASN A 163 -8.35 7.25 -6.98
CA ASN A 163 -8.87 7.34 -5.61
C ASN A 163 -10.05 8.32 -5.50
N MET A 164 -9.98 9.43 -6.22
CA MET A 164 -11.06 10.42 -6.29
C MET A 164 -12.34 9.82 -6.91
N ILE A 165 -12.21 9.02 -7.98
CA ILE A 165 -13.35 8.34 -8.60
C ILE A 165 -13.97 7.31 -7.64
N ILE A 166 -13.17 6.53 -6.92
CA ILE A 166 -13.66 5.57 -5.92
C ILE A 166 -14.45 6.31 -4.84
N MET A 167 -13.86 7.35 -4.25
CA MET A 167 -14.50 8.12 -3.18
C MET A 167 -15.79 8.79 -3.66
N ARG A 168 -15.75 9.41 -4.84
CA ARG A 168 -16.93 10.03 -5.49
C ARG A 168 -18.05 9.01 -5.71
N THR A 169 -17.72 7.85 -6.25
CA THR A 169 -18.71 6.80 -6.53
C THR A 169 -19.35 6.29 -5.25
N PHE A 170 -18.56 6.14 -4.19
CA PHE A 170 -19.07 5.78 -2.87
C PHE A 170 -20.05 6.85 -2.36
N PHE A 171 -19.71 8.14 -2.41
CA PHE A 171 -20.60 9.23 -1.99
C PHE A 171 -21.91 9.22 -2.78
N MET A 172 -21.87 8.94 -4.08
CA MET A 172 -23.08 8.91 -4.92
C MET A 172 -24.00 7.73 -4.61
N ASN A 173 -23.44 6.57 -4.28
CA ASN A 173 -24.20 5.33 -4.14
C ASN A 173 -24.64 5.06 -2.69
N SER A 174 -23.85 5.50 -1.72
CA SER A 174 -24.04 5.18 -0.30
C SER A 174 -24.74 6.28 0.51
N ILE A 175 -24.83 7.50 -0.04
CA ILE A 175 -25.46 8.63 0.66
C ILE A 175 -26.74 9.03 -0.11
N PRO A 176 -27.95 8.77 0.45
CA PRO A 176 -29.20 9.14 -0.17
C PRO A 176 -29.31 10.65 -0.40
N GLN A 177 -29.92 11.04 -1.52
CA GLN A 177 -30.15 12.46 -1.84
C GLN A 177 -31.08 13.12 -0.80
N ASP A 178 -32.05 12.38 -0.27
CA ASP A 178 -33.01 12.86 0.71
C ASP A 178 -32.35 13.40 1.98
N LEU A 179 -31.21 12.84 2.39
CA LEU A 179 -30.43 13.36 3.52
C LEU A 179 -29.84 14.75 3.25
N PHE A 180 -29.51 15.04 2.00
CA PHE A 180 -29.02 16.36 1.62
C PHE A 180 -30.16 17.38 1.60
N ASP A 181 -31.31 16.97 1.06
CA ASP A 181 -32.46 17.86 0.96
C ASP A 181 -33.01 18.20 2.35
N ALA A 182 -33.04 17.22 3.27
CA ALA A 182 -33.37 17.46 4.68
C ALA A 182 -32.36 18.40 5.36
N ALA A 183 -31.06 18.17 5.18
CA ALA A 183 -30.01 19.02 5.76
C ALA A 183 -30.10 20.47 5.25
N ARG A 184 -30.52 20.70 4.01
CA ARG A 184 -30.76 22.05 3.47
C ARG A 184 -31.96 22.72 4.08
N ILE A 185 -33.05 22.00 4.36
CA ILE A 185 -34.22 22.50 5.07
C ILE A 185 -33.83 22.94 6.49
N ASP A 186 -32.95 22.14 7.15
CA ASP A 186 -32.39 22.45 8.47
C ASP A 186 -31.35 23.59 8.45
N GLY A 187 -31.07 24.22 7.29
CA GLY A 187 -30.12 25.31 7.16
C GLY A 187 -28.66 24.92 7.26
N ILE A 188 -28.32 23.63 7.10
CA ILE A 188 -26.94 23.15 7.15
C ILE A 188 -26.24 23.55 5.84
N SER A 189 -25.06 24.21 5.96
CA SER A 189 -24.23 24.57 4.82
C SER A 189 -23.60 23.34 4.15
N ASP A 190 -23.17 23.45 2.88
CA ASP A 190 -22.53 22.36 2.14
C ASP A 190 -21.28 21.81 2.86
N VAL A 191 -20.47 22.68 3.48
CA VAL A 191 -19.32 22.28 4.30
C VAL A 191 -19.78 21.58 5.58
N GLY A 192 -20.83 22.10 6.23
CA GLY A 192 -21.43 21.47 7.40
C GLY A 192 -21.97 20.07 7.10
N TYR A 193 -22.63 19.92 5.94
CA TYR A 193 -23.11 18.62 5.46
C TYR A 193 -21.95 17.64 5.21
N LEU A 194 -20.87 18.09 4.54
CA LEU A 194 -19.68 17.27 4.34
C LEU A 194 -19.11 16.77 5.67
N MET A 195 -18.88 17.68 6.62
CA MET A 195 -18.19 17.35 7.87
C MET A 195 -19.04 16.54 8.85
N LYS A 196 -20.35 16.88 8.97
CA LYS A 196 -21.23 16.28 9.98
C LYS A 196 -21.98 15.04 9.49
N ILE A 197 -22.18 14.89 8.18
CA ILE A 197 -23.00 13.81 7.62
C ILE A 197 -22.17 12.92 6.68
N VAL A 198 -21.56 13.49 5.63
CA VAL A 198 -20.88 12.71 4.59
C VAL A 198 -19.68 11.96 5.16
N ILE A 199 -18.76 12.65 5.85
CA ILE A 199 -17.54 12.02 6.40
C ILE A 199 -17.88 10.91 7.40
N PRO A 200 -18.75 11.11 8.40
CA PRO A 200 -19.10 10.06 9.34
C PRO A 200 -19.77 8.83 8.71
N LEU A 201 -20.64 9.03 7.71
CA LEU A 201 -21.29 7.92 7.00
C LEU A 201 -20.36 7.18 6.04
N SER A 202 -19.26 7.81 5.65
CA SER A 202 -18.33 7.30 4.64
C SER A 202 -17.03 6.74 5.23
N ARG A 203 -16.99 6.39 6.51
CA ARG A 203 -15.77 5.89 7.19
C ARG A 203 -15.08 4.73 6.46
N ALA A 204 -15.86 3.86 5.82
CA ALA A 204 -15.33 2.71 5.10
C ALA A 204 -14.47 3.15 3.91
N VAL A 205 -14.95 4.05 3.04
CA VAL A 205 -14.17 4.52 1.90
C VAL A 205 -12.98 5.37 2.34
N PHE A 206 -13.11 6.17 3.41
CA PHE A 206 -11.97 6.90 3.96
C PHE A 206 -10.85 5.97 4.40
N ALA A 207 -11.17 4.87 5.10
CA ALA A 207 -10.18 3.88 5.51
C ALA A 207 -9.44 3.25 4.30
N VAL A 208 -10.18 2.93 3.22
CA VAL A 208 -9.61 2.39 1.98
C VAL A 208 -8.68 3.41 1.31
N ILE A 209 -9.11 4.67 1.18
CA ILE A 209 -8.33 5.72 0.53
C ILE A 209 -7.07 6.07 1.35
N VAL A 210 -7.20 6.16 2.68
CA VAL A 210 -6.06 6.34 3.59
C VAL A 210 -5.04 5.22 3.38
N LEU A 211 -5.49 3.96 3.32
CA LEU A 211 -4.59 2.83 3.10
C LEU A 211 -3.88 2.92 1.74
N TYR A 212 -4.61 3.21 0.65
CA TYR A 212 -4.01 3.29 -0.67
C TYR A 212 -2.91 4.35 -0.73
N TYR A 213 -3.15 5.52 -0.16
CA TYR A 213 -2.12 6.56 -0.09
C TYR A 213 -0.97 6.20 0.86
N ALA A 214 -1.28 5.68 2.05
CA ALA A 214 -0.27 5.31 3.02
C ALA A 214 0.68 4.23 2.49
N VAL A 215 0.15 3.18 1.86
CA VAL A 215 0.97 2.11 1.25
C VAL A 215 1.79 2.64 0.06
N ALA A 216 1.21 3.52 -0.77
CA ALA A 216 1.93 4.13 -1.88
C ALA A 216 3.12 4.98 -1.41
N HIS A 217 2.94 5.80 -0.36
CA HIS A 217 4.02 6.62 0.20
C HIS A 217 5.04 5.78 0.97
N TRP A 218 4.61 4.76 1.72
CA TRP A 218 5.50 3.84 2.42
C TRP A 218 6.48 3.15 1.46
N ASN A 219 6.02 2.74 0.29
CA ASN A 219 6.81 2.03 -0.71
C ASN A 219 7.52 2.97 -1.72
N SER A 220 7.42 4.28 -1.54
CA SER A 220 7.93 5.27 -2.48
C SER A 220 9.45 5.46 -2.34
N TYR A 221 10.25 4.68 -3.09
CA TYR A 221 11.68 4.91 -3.19
C TYR A 221 12.07 5.78 -4.41
N PHE A 222 11.40 5.56 -5.55
CA PHE A 222 11.80 6.18 -6.83
C PHE A 222 11.69 7.71 -6.81
N SER A 223 10.60 8.26 -6.29
CA SER A 223 10.45 9.70 -6.13
C SER A 223 11.47 10.29 -5.15
N SER A 224 11.82 9.55 -4.11
CA SER A 224 12.85 9.94 -3.14
C SER A 224 14.23 9.97 -3.78
N MET A 225 14.57 8.95 -4.57
CA MET A 225 15.81 8.90 -5.34
C MET A 225 15.93 10.05 -6.35
N LEU A 226 14.81 10.45 -6.98
CA LEU A 226 14.79 11.48 -8.00
C LEU A 226 14.87 12.90 -7.42
N TYR A 227 14.25 13.14 -6.26
CA TYR A 227 14.06 14.49 -5.74
C TYR A 227 14.86 14.82 -4.48
N LEU A 228 15.28 13.85 -3.68
CA LEU A 228 16.09 14.08 -2.49
C LEU A 228 17.58 14.01 -2.81
N ARG A 229 18.36 14.90 -2.20
CA ARG A 229 19.82 14.97 -2.36
C ARG A 229 20.58 14.57 -1.11
N ASP A 230 19.97 14.81 0.04
CA ASP A 230 20.58 14.58 1.34
C ASP A 230 20.17 13.21 1.89
N ARG A 231 21.15 12.42 2.32
CA ARG A 231 20.95 11.09 2.90
C ARG A 231 20.13 11.12 4.19
N ASP A 232 20.22 12.19 4.96
CA ASP A 232 19.46 12.36 6.20
C ASP A 232 17.95 12.53 5.95
N MET A 233 17.55 12.80 4.71
CA MET A 233 16.16 12.90 4.29
C MET A 233 15.61 11.62 3.67
N TYR A 234 16.43 10.59 3.46
CA TYR A 234 16.02 9.38 2.77
C TYR A 234 14.99 8.59 3.57
N PRO A 235 13.88 8.20 2.97
CA PRO A 235 12.95 7.24 3.55
C PRO A 235 13.56 5.83 3.56
N LEU A 236 13.00 4.96 4.39
CA LEU A 236 13.49 3.60 4.63
C LEU A 236 13.66 2.79 3.32
N GLN A 237 12.73 2.89 2.38
CA GLN A 237 12.81 2.17 1.10
C GLN A 237 14.00 2.60 0.25
N MET A 238 14.40 3.87 0.35
CA MET A 238 15.61 4.37 -0.32
C MET A 238 16.87 3.85 0.38
N VAL A 239 16.90 3.85 1.71
CA VAL A 239 17.99 3.27 2.50
C VAL A 239 18.10 1.77 2.22
N LEU A 240 16.98 1.04 2.16
CA LEU A 240 16.95 -0.38 1.83
C LEU A 240 17.53 -0.64 0.43
N ARG A 241 17.13 0.15 -0.56
CA ARG A 241 17.69 0.06 -1.91
C ARG A 241 19.20 0.28 -1.93
N ASP A 242 19.69 1.26 -1.17
CA ASP A 242 21.14 1.51 -1.08
C ASP A 242 21.87 0.31 -0.45
N ILE A 243 21.31 -0.28 0.61
CA ILE A 243 21.85 -1.50 1.22
C ILE A 243 21.87 -2.66 0.21
N LEU A 244 20.77 -2.88 -0.52
CA LEU A 244 20.66 -3.95 -1.51
C LEU A 244 21.62 -3.73 -2.70
N SER A 245 21.85 -2.48 -3.09
CA SER A 245 22.76 -2.13 -4.18
C SER A 245 24.24 -2.24 -3.75
N ALA A 246 24.55 -1.89 -2.50
CA ALA A 246 25.88 -2.04 -1.93
C ALA A 246 26.26 -3.52 -1.69
N SER A 247 25.27 -4.42 -1.66
CA SER A 247 25.48 -5.87 -1.52
C SER A 247 26.09 -6.52 -2.76
N SER A 248 26.15 -5.84 -3.90
CA SER A 248 26.96 -6.21 -5.05
C SER A 248 28.40 -5.69 -4.85
N VAL A 249 29.10 -6.21 -3.82
CA VAL A 249 30.50 -5.88 -3.57
C VAL A 249 31.32 -6.43 -4.74
N ASP A 250 32.27 -5.65 -5.25
CA ASP A 250 33.31 -6.12 -6.18
C ASP A 250 34.11 -7.21 -5.48
N LEU A 251 33.79 -8.46 -5.78
CA LEU A 251 34.40 -9.65 -5.18
C LEU A 251 35.88 -9.77 -5.56
N ASP A 252 36.29 -9.10 -6.63
CA ASP A 252 37.68 -9.11 -7.15
C ASP A 252 38.68 -8.37 -6.23
N GLN A 253 38.22 -7.74 -5.14
CA GLN A 253 39.09 -7.00 -4.21
C GLN A 253 39.62 -7.88 -3.04
N PHE A 254 39.19 -9.12 -2.92
CA PHE A 254 39.55 -9.99 -1.81
C PHE A 254 40.26 -11.23 -2.30
N ASP A 255 41.56 -11.37 -1.97
CA ASP A 255 42.38 -12.53 -2.30
C ASP A 255 42.15 -13.74 -1.36
N ASP A 256 41.54 -13.50 -0.17
CA ASP A 256 41.33 -14.53 0.84
C ASP A 256 39.85 -15.00 0.80
N ALA A 257 39.67 -16.28 0.43
CA ALA A 257 38.36 -16.92 0.27
C ALA A 257 37.56 -16.97 1.57
N GLU A 258 38.19 -17.03 2.75
CA GLU A 258 37.51 -17.09 4.05
C GLU A 258 36.99 -15.71 4.45
N ILE A 259 37.79 -14.68 4.22
CA ILE A 259 37.38 -13.28 4.44
C ILE A 259 36.21 -12.93 3.49
N LEU A 260 36.35 -13.29 2.21
CA LEU A 260 35.33 -13.10 1.20
C LEU A 260 33.98 -13.74 1.60
N ALA A 261 34.02 -15.01 2.03
CA ALA A 261 32.82 -15.73 2.48
C ALA A 261 32.14 -15.06 3.71
N SER A 262 32.94 -14.52 4.63
CA SER A 262 32.43 -13.83 5.81
C SER A 262 31.78 -12.49 5.47
N VAL A 263 32.33 -11.73 4.51
CA VAL A 263 31.79 -10.47 4.03
C VAL A 263 30.48 -10.70 3.28
N ILE A 264 30.45 -11.66 2.36
CA ILE A 264 29.23 -12.03 1.62
C ILE A 264 28.15 -12.48 2.60
N GLY A 265 28.46 -13.37 3.54
CA GLY A 265 27.52 -13.85 4.54
C GLY A 265 26.93 -12.73 5.41
N SER A 266 27.75 -11.76 5.79
CA SER A 266 27.30 -10.58 6.58
C SER A 266 26.39 -9.67 5.75
N THR A 267 26.71 -9.50 4.47
CA THR A 267 25.93 -8.69 3.53
C THR A 267 24.55 -9.31 3.27
N ASP A 268 24.50 -10.63 3.07
CA ASP A 268 23.23 -11.35 2.90
C ASP A 268 22.35 -11.29 4.15
N LEU A 269 22.93 -11.36 5.34
CA LEU A 269 22.19 -11.22 6.59
C LEU A 269 21.53 -9.82 6.72
N ILE A 270 22.28 -8.76 6.42
CA ILE A 270 21.75 -7.40 6.45
C ILE A 270 20.63 -7.25 5.42
N LYS A 271 20.81 -7.81 4.21
CA LYS A 271 19.82 -7.80 3.14
C LYS A 271 18.49 -8.40 3.58
N TYR A 272 18.46 -9.66 4.01
CA TYR A 272 17.22 -10.32 4.39
C TYR A 272 16.59 -9.73 5.66
N ALA A 273 17.39 -9.41 6.67
CA ALA A 273 16.88 -8.74 7.87
C ALA A 273 16.28 -7.36 7.56
N SER A 274 16.90 -6.57 6.67
CA SER A 274 16.38 -5.25 6.27
C SER A 274 15.04 -5.35 5.53
N ILE A 275 14.86 -6.38 4.68
CA ILE A 275 13.58 -6.61 4.00
C ILE A 275 12.47 -6.89 5.02
N VAL A 276 12.72 -7.78 5.99
CA VAL A 276 11.73 -8.11 7.03
C VAL A 276 11.42 -6.90 7.91
N VAL A 277 12.45 -6.19 8.35
CA VAL A 277 12.30 -4.97 9.16
C VAL A 277 11.48 -3.92 8.42
N SER A 278 11.75 -3.67 7.14
CA SER A 278 11.00 -2.66 6.36
C SER A 278 9.55 -3.05 6.06
N ALA A 279 9.26 -4.34 5.92
CA ALA A 279 7.91 -4.85 5.69
C ALA A 279 7.08 -4.93 6.99
N GLY A 280 7.74 -5.07 8.14
CA GLY A 280 7.10 -5.29 9.45
C GLY A 280 5.96 -4.33 9.77
N PRO A 281 6.15 -3.00 9.72
CA PRO A 281 5.09 -2.04 10.04
C PRO A 281 3.85 -2.16 9.16
N VAL A 282 4.02 -2.44 7.86
CA VAL A 282 2.89 -2.64 6.93
C VAL A 282 2.13 -3.92 7.27
N LEU A 283 2.86 -5.00 7.58
CA LEU A 283 2.27 -6.28 7.98
C LEU A 283 1.49 -6.15 9.30
N VAL A 284 2.02 -5.39 10.26
CA VAL A 284 1.34 -5.10 11.54
C VAL A 284 0.10 -4.23 11.32
N ALA A 285 0.15 -3.26 10.41
CA ALA A 285 -0.98 -2.39 10.11
C ALA A 285 -2.12 -3.11 9.36
N TYR A 286 -1.81 -4.15 8.58
CA TYR A 286 -2.77 -4.84 7.71
C TYR A 286 -4.03 -5.36 8.44
N PRO A 287 -3.97 -6.09 9.58
CA PRO A 287 -5.16 -6.60 10.27
C PRO A 287 -6.12 -5.50 10.74
N PHE A 288 -5.57 -4.32 11.07
CA PHE A 288 -6.41 -3.18 11.47
C PHE A 288 -7.22 -2.61 10.31
N VAL A 289 -6.71 -2.73 9.10
CA VAL A 289 -7.35 -2.19 7.90
C VAL A 289 -8.28 -3.23 7.26
N GLN A 290 -7.94 -4.51 7.31
CA GLN A 290 -8.72 -5.62 6.73
C GLN A 290 -10.20 -5.57 7.15
N LYS A 291 -10.48 -5.31 8.41
CA LYS A 291 -11.86 -5.20 8.94
C LYS A 291 -12.72 -4.12 8.27
N PHE A 292 -12.12 -3.12 7.65
CA PHE A 292 -12.84 -2.08 6.91
C PHE A 292 -13.14 -2.51 5.46
N PHE A 293 -12.28 -3.36 4.88
CA PHE A 293 -12.53 -3.94 3.56
C PHE A 293 -13.71 -4.90 3.56
N GLU A 294 -13.82 -5.79 4.54
CA GLU A 294 -14.93 -6.75 4.66
C GLU A 294 -16.28 -6.03 4.71
N LYS A 295 -16.36 -4.91 5.41
CA LYS A 295 -17.59 -4.08 5.49
C LYS A 295 -17.87 -3.26 4.23
N GLY A 296 -16.82 -2.83 3.51
CA GLY A 296 -16.95 -2.00 2.31
C GLY A 296 -17.35 -2.78 1.06
N VAL A 297 -16.83 -3.98 0.88
CA VAL A 297 -17.11 -4.86 -0.26
C VAL A 297 -18.56 -5.40 -0.20
N MET A 298 -19.09 -5.66 1.00
CA MET A 298 -20.46 -6.16 1.18
C MET A 298 -21.53 -5.11 0.83
N LEU A 299 -21.22 -3.80 0.94
CA LEU A 299 -22.16 -2.73 0.58
C LEU A 299 -22.34 -2.55 -0.94
N GLY A 300 -21.41 -3.05 -1.75
CA GLY A 300 -21.49 -3.03 -3.22
C GLY A 300 -22.22 -4.23 -3.82
N SER A 301 -22.32 -5.36 -3.09
CA SER A 301 -22.86 -6.62 -3.62
C SER A 301 -24.34 -6.86 -3.31
N VAL A 302 -24.98 -6.04 -2.49
CA VAL A 302 -26.40 -6.23 -2.05
C VAL A 302 -27.41 -5.44 -2.88
N LYS A 303 -27.04 -4.92 -4.07
CA LYS A 303 -27.98 -4.38 -5.05
C LYS A 303 -27.92 -5.21 -6.33
N GLY A 304 -28.32 -6.47 -6.25
CA GLY A 304 -28.72 -7.32 -7.34
C GLY A 304 -30.08 -7.92 -7.00
#